data_a1f3ce828676be72b5d017230dbee150
#
_entry.id   a1f3ce828676be72b5d017230dbee150
#
_cell.length_a   1.000
_cell.length_b   1.000
_cell.length_c   1.000
_cell.angle_alpha   90.00
_cell.angle_beta   90.00
_cell.angle_gamma   90.00
#
_symmetry.space_group_name_H-M   'P 1'
#
loop_
_entity.id
_entity.type
_entity.pdbx_description
1 polymer ?
#
loop_
_entity_poly.entity_id
_entity_poly.type
_entity_poly.pdbx_seq_one_letter_code
_entity_poly.pdbx_strand_id
1 'polypeptide(L)'
;MSNSGSCAPAGTGNDSLAQQQPSSLQRSPITITHDGLSTDGSGSNRARSTEKDLRERRIRWAPLNIGLERRLQTFVVLCHTLTIAIFLTMFFFLCAIPLSWPVLIPYLIYISLFSTAATSGSLRGRCNCLRSLRVWKLYASYFPARLHRSEPLPPTRKYIFGYHPHGIISHGAFAAFATEALGFSKLFPGITNTLLTLDSNFRIPFYREYALAMGIASVSRESCENILTKGGTNGEGMGRAVTIVIGGARESLDALPNTLRLVLKRRKGFIKLAIRTGADLVPILAFGENDLYEQVRSEDHPIIHKFQMLVKRVMGFTIPLFHARGIFNYDVGLMPYRRPLNIVVGRPIRVTQQTDREKVDDKYIDLLHTMYVQELERLWEQWKDFYAKDRASEIEIVA
;
A
#
# COMPACT_ATOMS: atom_id res chain seq x y z
N MET A 1 -38.71 14.24 55.04
CA MET A 1 -37.73 13.42 55.75
C MET A 1 -36.71 13.03 54.71
N SER A 2 -35.75 13.88 54.46
CA SER A 2 -34.38 13.94 55.01
C SER A 2 -33.64 12.61 54.91
N ASN A 3 -32.73 12.46 53.89
CA ASN A 3 -31.32 12.51 54.27
C ASN A 3 -30.42 12.69 53.03
N SER A 4 -29.62 13.70 53.16
CA SER A 4 -28.48 14.12 52.32
C SER A 4 -27.30 13.19 52.56
N GLY A 5 -26.63 12.78 51.49
CA GLY A 5 -25.33 12.09 51.50
C GLY A 5 -24.42 12.69 50.41
N SER A 6 -23.70 13.73 50.81
CA SER A 6 -22.59 14.34 50.11
C SER A 6 -21.41 13.36 50.04
N CYS A 7 -20.82 13.17 48.86
CA CYS A 7 -19.42 12.73 48.73
C CYS A 7 -18.74 13.55 47.63
N ALA A 8 -17.66 14.18 48.05
CA ALA A 8 -16.82 15.09 47.32
C ALA A 8 -16.00 14.40 46.16
N PRO A 9 -15.50 15.16 45.20
CA PRO A 9 -14.74 14.62 44.05
C PRO A 9 -13.26 14.42 44.40
N ALA A 10 -12.72 13.28 44.05
CA ALA A 10 -11.30 13.00 44.11
C ALA A 10 -10.69 12.95 42.72
N GLY A 11 -9.64 13.75 42.54
CA GLY A 11 -8.46 13.36 41.80
C GLY A 11 -8.48 13.54 40.28
N THR A 12 -8.11 14.74 39.84
CA THR A 12 -7.54 15.02 38.52
C THR A 12 -6.26 14.23 38.31
N GLY A 13 -6.31 13.16 37.51
CA GLY A 13 -5.14 12.48 36.95
C GLY A 13 -4.80 13.07 35.59
N ASN A 14 -3.81 13.94 35.54
CA ASN A 14 -3.15 14.36 34.29
C ASN A 14 -2.34 13.21 33.73
N ASP A 15 -2.88 12.48 32.77
CA ASP A 15 -2.08 11.62 31.91
C ASP A 15 -1.59 12.43 30.68
N SER A 16 -0.46 13.09 30.94
CA SER A 16 0.40 13.63 29.87
C SER A 16 1.03 12.45 29.12
N LEU A 17 0.51 12.14 27.93
CA LEU A 17 1.17 11.28 26.97
C LEU A 17 2.48 11.94 26.51
N ALA A 18 3.57 11.57 27.18
CA ALA A 18 4.92 11.95 26.82
C ALA A 18 5.24 11.46 25.39
N GLN A 19 5.54 12.41 24.53
CA GLN A 19 6.24 12.20 23.26
C GLN A 19 7.62 11.61 23.59
N GLN A 20 7.82 10.33 23.34
CA GLN A 20 9.15 9.73 23.35
C GLN A 20 9.93 10.19 22.12
N GLN A 21 10.80 11.16 22.30
CA GLN A 21 11.90 11.47 21.40
C GLN A 21 12.95 10.36 21.52
N PRO A 22 13.55 9.87 20.42
CA PRO A 22 14.66 8.95 20.49
C PRO A 22 15.92 9.68 20.93
N SER A 23 16.55 9.15 21.98
CA SER A 23 17.83 9.60 22.55
C SER A 23 18.95 9.64 21.50
N SER A 24 19.63 10.78 21.44
CA SER A 24 20.83 11.04 20.65
C SER A 24 22.00 10.16 21.14
N LEU A 25 22.47 9.24 20.31
CA LEU A 25 23.77 8.61 20.45
C LEU A 25 24.85 9.58 19.95
N GLN A 26 25.59 10.14 20.89
CA GLN A 26 26.82 10.91 20.64
C GLN A 26 27.86 10.00 19.99
N ARG A 27 28.30 10.35 18.78
CA ARG A 27 29.54 9.84 18.17
C ARG A 27 30.63 10.86 18.36
N SER A 28 31.71 10.44 19.01
CA SER A 28 32.95 11.19 19.17
C SER A 28 33.65 11.44 17.80
N PRO A 29 34.30 12.58 17.59
CA PRO A 29 35.00 12.86 16.34
C PRO A 29 36.34 12.12 16.27
N ILE A 30 36.59 11.42 15.17
CA ILE A 30 37.89 10.85 14.83
C ILE A 30 38.72 11.95 14.15
N THR A 31 39.80 12.34 14.83
CA THR A 31 40.79 13.26 14.28
C THR A 31 41.63 12.52 13.24
N ILE A 32 41.66 13.01 12.02
CA ILE A 32 42.58 12.54 10.96
C ILE A 32 43.73 13.52 10.91
N THR A 33 44.92 13.03 11.27
CA THR A 33 46.21 13.73 11.04
C THR A 33 46.64 13.51 9.59
N HIS A 34 46.85 14.62 8.88
CA HIS A 34 47.55 14.65 7.60
C HIS A 34 49.05 14.52 7.82
N ASP A 35 49.65 13.50 7.20
CA ASP A 35 51.05 13.58 6.81
C ASP A 35 51.19 13.17 5.35
N GLY A 36 51.76 14.07 4.57
CA GLY A 36 51.95 13.94 3.15
C GLY A 36 53.17 13.07 2.82
N LEU A 37 53.07 12.34 1.72
CA LEU A 37 54.18 12.18 0.76
C LEU A 37 53.64 11.70 -0.60
N SER A 38 54.01 12.45 -1.63
CA SER A 38 53.72 12.16 -3.04
C SER A 38 54.65 11.07 -3.56
N THR A 39 54.08 10.01 -4.20
CA THR A 39 54.77 9.28 -5.30
C THR A 39 53.76 8.49 -6.11
N ASP A 40 53.86 8.63 -7.41
CA ASP A 40 53.28 7.88 -8.54
C ASP A 40 52.27 6.76 -8.26
N GLY A 41 50.96 7.03 -8.49
CA GLY A 41 49.87 6.12 -8.21
C GLY A 41 48.89 5.83 -9.34
N SER A 42 49.28 5.98 -10.63
CA SER A 42 48.31 5.77 -11.73
C SER A 42 47.92 4.28 -11.94
N GLY A 43 48.72 3.34 -11.49
CA GLY A 43 48.43 1.89 -11.56
C GLY A 43 47.52 1.36 -10.45
N SER A 44 47.62 1.96 -9.24
CA SER A 44 46.88 1.48 -8.05
C SER A 44 45.36 1.85 -8.09
N ASN A 45 45.03 2.99 -8.67
CA ASN A 45 43.62 3.41 -8.74
C ASN A 45 42.81 2.61 -9.78
N ARG A 46 43.44 2.17 -10.88
CA ARG A 46 42.80 1.34 -11.91
C ARG A 46 42.57 -0.08 -11.44
N ALA A 47 43.47 -0.65 -10.66
CA ALA A 47 43.32 -1.98 -10.05
C ALA A 47 42.27 -1.97 -8.92
N ARG A 48 42.21 -0.89 -8.12
CA ARG A 48 41.21 -0.71 -7.07
C ARG A 48 39.82 -0.47 -7.60
N SER A 49 39.66 0.26 -8.73
CA SER A 49 38.37 0.44 -9.40
C SER A 49 37.88 -0.89 -10.03
N THR A 50 38.76 -1.65 -10.67
CA THR A 50 38.44 -2.96 -11.26
C THR A 50 38.08 -4.00 -10.20
N GLU A 51 38.74 -3.99 -9.05
CA GLU A 51 38.45 -4.89 -7.92
C GLU A 51 37.14 -4.52 -7.22
N LYS A 52 36.83 -3.23 -7.16
CA LYS A 52 35.54 -2.71 -6.66
C LYS A 52 34.39 -3.10 -7.61
N ASP A 53 34.58 -2.94 -8.93
CA ASP A 53 33.63 -3.35 -9.96
C ASP A 53 33.43 -4.87 -10.02
N LEU A 54 34.49 -5.66 -9.80
CA LEU A 54 34.42 -7.13 -9.71
C LEU A 54 33.73 -7.61 -8.41
N ARG A 55 33.88 -6.85 -7.30
CA ARG A 55 33.15 -7.11 -6.04
C ARG A 55 31.67 -6.77 -6.17
N GLU A 56 31.33 -5.72 -6.91
CA GLU A 56 29.93 -5.33 -7.19
C GLU A 56 29.21 -6.33 -8.09
N ARG A 57 29.92 -7.09 -8.92
CA ARG A 57 29.35 -8.14 -9.79
C ARG A 57 29.12 -9.48 -9.11
N ARG A 58 29.63 -9.70 -7.88
CA ARG A 58 29.42 -10.97 -7.17
C ARG A 58 28.08 -10.96 -6.45
N ILE A 59 27.20 -11.91 -6.82
CA ILE A 59 25.93 -12.16 -6.13
C ILE A 59 26.22 -12.45 -4.65
N ARG A 60 25.64 -11.67 -3.76
CA ARG A 60 25.75 -11.85 -2.31
C ARG A 60 24.73 -12.88 -1.86
N TRP A 61 25.21 -14.06 -1.49
CA TRP A 61 24.37 -15.13 -1.01
C TRP A 61 23.95 -14.89 0.45
N ALA A 62 22.70 -15.27 0.74
CA ALA A 62 22.19 -15.22 2.11
C ALA A 62 22.92 -16.27 2.98
N PRO A 63 23.38 -15.91 4.19
CA PRO A 63 24.02 -16.89 5.08
C PRO A 63 23.03 -17.99 5.48
N LEU A 64 23.51 -19.21 5.62
CA LEU A 64 22.67 -20.36 6.02
C LEU A 64 22.20 -20.25 7.49
N ASN A 65 22.98 -19.56 8.33
CA ASN A 65 22.65 -19.36 9.74
C ASN A 65 21.74 -18.12 9.94
N ILE A 66 20.48 -18.21 9.45
CA ILE A 66 19.47 -17.18 9.63
C ILE A 66 18.40 -17.71 10.57
N GLY A 67 17.98 -16.89 11.56
CA GLY A 67 16.91 -17.22 12.49
C GLY A 67 15.60 -17.62 11.81
N LEU A 68 14.88 -18.57 12.38
CA LEU A 68 13.64 -19.13 11.84
C LEU A 68 12.60 -18.06 11.52
N GLU A 69 12.44 -17.08 12.40
CA GLU A 69 11.47 -15.98 12.18
C GLU A 69 11.73 -15.25 10.86
N ARG A 70 12.98 -14.95 10.55
CA ARG A 70 13.38 -14.26 9.33
C ARG A 70 13.14 -15.10 8.07
N ARG A 71 13.25 -16.44 8.19
CA ARG A 71 12.87 -17.37 7.12
C ARG A 71 11.37 -17.40 6.91
N LEU A 72 10.58 -17.45 8.00
CA LEU A 72 9.12 -17.41 7.95
C LEU A 72 8.62 -16.09 7.36
N GLN A 73 9.21 -14.96 7.71
CA GLN A 73 8.90 -13.66 7.09
C GLN A 73 9.13 -13.70 5.58
N THR A 74 10.27 -14.25 5.12
CA THR A 74 10.57 -14.40 3.69
C THR A 74 9.55 -15.31 3.00
N PHE A 75 9.22 -16.44 3.62
CA PHE A 75 8.24 -17.39 3.10
C PHE A 75 6.84 -16.78 2.95
N VAL A 76 6.39 -16.03 3.96
CA VAL A 76 5.06 -15.39 3.92
C VAL A 76 4.99 -14.34 2.81
N VAL A 77 6.02 -13.52 2.64
CA VAL A 77 6.07 -12.53 1.55
C VAL A 77 6.15 -13.23 0.19
N LEU A 78 6.91 -14.30 0.05
CA LEU A 78 6.96 -15.12 -1.17
C LEU A 78 5.57 -15.67 -1.52
N CYS A 79 4.87 -16.29 -0.57
CA CYS A 79 3.52 -16.80 -0.78
C CYS A 79 2.56 -15.69 -1.20
N HIS A 80 2.66 -14.50 -0.54
CA HIS A 80 1.82 -13.37 -0.90
C HIS A 80 2.12 -12.87 -2.33
N THR A 81 3.39 -12.71 -2.69
CA THR A 81 3.79 -12.26 -4.03
C THR A 81 3.35 -13.25 -5.12
N LEU A 82 3.38 -14.54 -4.82
CA LEU A 82 2.98 -15.62 -5.72
C LEU A 82 1.49 -15.99 -5.62
N THR A 83 0.69 -15.30 -4.83
CA THR A 83 -0.71 -15.70 -4.53
C THR A 83 -1.52 -15.96 -5.79
N ILE A 84 -1.48 -15.06 -6.78
CA ILE A 84 -2.20 -15.23 -8.05
C ILE A 84 -1.69 -16.47 -8.80
N ALA A 85 -0.37 -16.64 -8.90
CA ALA A 85 0.23 -17.78 -9.57
C ALA A 85 -0.14 -19.12 -8.89
N ILE A 86 -0.14 -19.15 -7.56
CA ILE A 86 -0.53 -20.33 -6.77
C ILE A 86 -1.99 -20.73 -7.07
N PHE A 87 -2.92 -19.76 -7.03
CA PHE A 87 -4.33 -20.04 -7.30
C PHE A 87 -4.60 -20.42 -8.75
N LEU A 88 -3.90 -19.79 -9.71
CA LEU A 88 -3.99 -20.20 -11.13
C LEU A 88 -3.44 -21.61 -11.35
N THR A 89 -2.30 -21.96 -10.76
CA THR A 89 -1.73 -23.31 -10.84
C THR A 89 -2.70 -24.32 -10.23
N MET A 90 -3.28 -24.03 -9.07
CA MET A 90 -4.29 -24.88 -8.44
C MET A 90 -5.52 -25.05 -9.33
N PHE A 91 -5.99 -23.98 -9.95
CA PHE A 91 -7.13 -24.05 -10.88
C PHE A 91 -6.83 -24.94 -12.08
N PHE A 92 -5.71 -24.77 -12.77
CA PHE A 92 -5.34 -25.60 -13.93
C PHE A 92 -5.07 -27.06 -13.52
N PHE A 93 -4.48 -27.27 -12.35
CA PHE A 93 -4.31 -28.61 -11.80
C PHE A 93 -5.66 -29.33 -11.60
N LEU A 94 -6.65 -28.64 -11.04
CA LEU A 94 -8.00 -29.19 -10.88
C LEU A 94 -8.69 -29.41 -12.23
N CYS A 95 -8.50 -28.54 -13.21
CA CYS A 95 -9.02 -28.75 -14.58
C CYS A 95 -8.48 -30.02 -15.24
N ALA A 96 -7.25 -30.44 -14.90
CA ALA A 96 -6.65 -31.66 -15.43
C ALA A 96 -7.21 -32.96 -14.82
N ILE A 97 -7.99 -32.86 -13.74
CA ILE A 97 -8.60 -34.00 -13.03
C ILE A 97 -10.09 -34.08 -13.36
N PRO A 98 -10.58 -35.01 -14.20
CA PRO A 98 -11.99 -35.10 -14.58
C PRO A 98 -12.94 -35.27 -13.38
N LEU A 99 -12.49 -35.92 -12.32
CA LEU A 99 -13.27 -36.11 -11.08
C LEU A 99 -13.64 -34.78 -10.40
N SER A 100 -12.90 -33.69 -10.63
CA SER A 100 -13.22 -32.37 -10.08
C SER A 100 -14.28 -31.59 -10.88
N TRP A 101 -14.57 -31.97 -12.12
CA TRP A 101 -15.45 -31.24 -13.04
C TRP A 101 -16.90 -31.07 -12.54
N PRO A 102 -17.50 -32.06 -11.88
CA PRO A 102 -18.86 -31.89 -11.32
C PRO A 102 -18.97 -30.73 -10.31
N VAL A 103 -17.88 -30.34 -9.66
CA VAL A 103 -17.82 -29.21 -8.73
C VAL A 103 -17.29 -27.95 -9.43
N LEU A 104 -16.27 -28.11 -10.28
CA LEU A 104 -15.59 -27.00 -10.92
C LEU A 104 -16.46 -26.29 -11.97
N ILE A 105 -17.22 -27.02 -12.77
CA ILE A 105 -18.08 -26.44 -13.81
C ILE A 105 -19.21 -25.60 -13.20
N PRO A 106 -20.02 -26.09 -12.23
CA PRO A 106 -21.02 -25.25 -11.55
C PRO A 106 -20.40 -24.04 -10.86
N TYR A 107 -19.21 -24.17 -10.24
CA TYR A 107 -18.49 -23.05 -9.65
C TYR A 107 -18.14 -21.98 -10.69
N LEU A 108 -17.59 -22.36 -11.86
CA LEU A 108 -17.26 -21.43 -12.94
C LEU A 108 -18.49 -20.72 -13.50
N ILE A 109 -19.59 -21.46 -13.68
CA ILE A 109 -20.88 -20.90 -14.11
C ILE A 109 -21.36 -19.87 -13.08
N TYR A 110 -21.33 -20.22 -11.80
CA TYR A 110 -21.75 -19.33 -10.71
C TYR A 110 -20.93 -18.04 -10.67
N ILE A 111 -19.58 -18.13 -10.70
CA ILE A 111 -18.72 -16.96 -10.61
C ILE A 111 -18.80 -16.06 -11.85
N SER A 112 -19.08 -16.63 -13.01
CA SER A 112 -19.14 -15.90 -14.28
C SER A 112 -20.49 -15.21 -14.52
N LEU A 113 -21.60 -15.84 -14.13
CA LEU A 113 -22.95 -15.37 -14.47
C LEU A 113 -23.73 -14.78 -13.30
N PHE A 114 -23.50 -15.26 -12.07
CA PHE A 114 -24.41 -14.95 -10.95
C PHE A 114 -23.75 -14.13 -9.84
N SER A 115 -22.42 -14.17 -9.70
CA SER A 115 -21.78 -13.58 -8.53
C SER A 115 -21.49 -12.10 -8.69
N THR A 116 -22.15 -11.28 -7.88
CA THR A 116 -21.91 -9.83 -7.73
C THR A 116 -21.11 -9.51 -6.45
N ALA A 117 -20.46 -10.50 -5.82
CA ALA A 117 -19.84 -10.33 -4.51
C ALA A 117 -18.77 -9.22 -4.46
N ALA A 118 -18.02 -9.02 -5.56
CA ALA A 118 -16.97 -8.01 -5.64
C ALA A 118 -17.50 -6.56 -5.77
N THR A 119 -18.76 -6.38 -6.20
CA THR A 119 -19.36 -5.06 -6.49
C THR A 119 -20.55 -4.73 -5.62
N SER A 120 -21.16 -5.70 -4.94
CA SER A 120 -22.41 -5.52 -4.18
C SER A 120 -22.30 -4.58 -2.96
N GLY A 121 -21.11 -4.34 -2.45
CA GLY A 121 -20.89 -3.57 -1.22
C GLY A 121 -21.28 -4.27 0.09
N SER A 122 -21.83 -5.50 0.01
CA SER A 122 -22.32 -6.22 1.20
C SER A 122 -21.23 -6.70 2.14
N LEU A 123 -19.99 -6.86 1.67
CA LEU A 123 -18.82 -7.40 2.38
C LEU A 123 -19.06 -8.77 3.06
N ARG A 124 -20.07 -9.53 2.60
CA ARG A 124 -20.44 -10.85 3.19
C ARG A 124 -19.31 -11.87 3.15
N GLY A 125 -18.42 -11.78 2.14
CA GLY A 125 -17.26 -12.64 2.02
C GLY A 125 -16.13 -12.33 2.98
N ARG A 126 -16.11 -11.14 3.62
CA ARG A 126 -15.03 -10.66 4.49
C ARG A 126 -14.89 -11.52 5.74
N CYS A 127 -13.71 -12.10 5.95
CA CYS A 127 -13.38 -12.91 7.12
C CYS A 127 -12.38 -12.18 8.03
N ASN A 128 -12.87 -11.61 9.13
CA ASN A 128 -12.00 -10.88 10.06
C ASN A 128 -10.99 -11.81 10.76
N CYS A 129 -11.30 -13.09 10.95
CA CYS A 129 -10.36 -14.08 11.48
C CYS A 129 -9.15 -14.21 10.56
N LEU A 130 -9.37 -14.41 9.24
CA LEU A 130 -8.30 -14.50 8.23
C LEU A 130 -7.44 -13.23 8.21
N ARG A 131 -8.05 -12.04 8.29
CA ARG A 131 -7.38 -10.75 8.30
C ARG A 131 -6.52 -10.52 9.55
N SER A 132 -6.85 -11.18 10.66
CA SER A 132 -6.19 -11.04 11.96
C SER A 132 -5.17 -12.13 12.24
N LEU A 133 -4.91 -13.04 11.31
CA LEU A 133 -3.95 -14.13 11.48
C LEU A 133 -2.54 -13.59 11.81
N ARG A 134 -1.83 -14.31 12.67
CA ARG A 134 -0.45 -13.98 13.06
C ARG A 134 0.53 -13.94 11.89
N VAL A 135 0.23 -14.65 10.81
CA VAL A 135 1.03 -14.67 9.58
C VAL A 135 1.21 -13.27 8.99
N TRP A 136 0.19 -12.42 9.11
CA TRP A 136 0.27 -11.03 8.61
C TRP A 136 1.20 -10.15 9.44
N LYS A 137 1.42 -10.48 10.72
CA LYS A 137 2.47 -9.81 11.52
C LYS A 137 3.86 -10.16 11.00
N LEU A 138 4.11 -11.41 10.56
CA LEU A 138 5.36 -11.80 9.91
C LEU A 138 5.55 -11.05 8.59
N TYR A 139 4.46 -10.90 7.80
CA TYR A 139 4.46 -10.09 6.58
C TYR A 139 4.86 -8.63 6.85
N ALA A 140 4.18 -7.97 7.78
CA ALA A 140 4.46 -6.59 8.15
C ALA A 140 5.87 -6.40 8.71
N SER A 141 6.36 -7.36 9.53
CA SER A 141 7.70 -7.34 10.11
C SER A 141 8.81 -7.56 9.07
N TYR A 142 8.50 -8.16 7.92
CA TYR A 142 9.46 -8.25 6.82
C TYR A 142 9.87 -6.86 6.32
N PHE A 143 8.94 -5.91 6.27
CA PHE A 143 9.12 -4.54 5.79
C PHE A 143 9.33 -3.52 6.92
N PRO A 144 9.56 -3.89 8.18
CA PRO A 144 9.29 -3.12 9.40
C PRO A 144 8.18 -2.06 9.22
N ALA A 145 7.01 -2.54 8.76
CA ALA A 145 5.89 -1.65 8.39
C ALA A 145 5.21 -1.03 9.60
N ARG A 146 4.84 0.25 9.51
CA ARG A 146 4.13 1.00 10.54
C ARG A 146 3.01 1.83 9.93
N LEU A 147 1.87 1.90 10.64
CA LEU A 147 0.73 2.74 10.27
C LEU A 147 0.63 3.89 11.28
N HIS A 148 0.66 5.12 10.79
CA HIS A 148 0.56 6.34 11.57
C HIS A 148 -0.71 7.08 11.20
N ARG A 149 -1.40 7.67 12.17
CA ARG A 149 -2.54 8.55 11.92
C ARG A 149 -2.22 9.97 12.35
N SER A 150 -2.62 10.95 11.55
CA SER A 150 -2.51 12.37 11.91
C SER A 150 -3.62 12.79 12.88
N GLU A 151 -4.85 12.33 12.63
CA GLU A 151 -6.02 12.70 13.42
C GLU A 151 -6.99 11.51 13.59
N PRO A 152 -7.78 11.47 14.67
CA PRO A 152 -8.86 10.51 14.81
C PRO A 152 -9.96 10.78 13.80
N LEU A 153 -10.53 9.71 13.24
CA LEU A 153 -11.62 9.78 12.28
C LEU A 153 -12.92 9.31 12.94
N PRO A 154 -13.97 10.14 13.00
CA PRO A 154 -15.23 9.74 13.60
C PRO A 154 -15.96 8.67 12.76
N PRO A 155 -16.51 7.60 13.38
CA PRO A 155 -17.23 6.54 12.66
C PRO A 155 -18.60 6.98 12.12
N THR A 156 -19.00 8.22 12.41
CA THR A 156 -20.24 8.84 11.89
C THR A 156 -20.09 9.47 10.50
N ARG A 157 -18.96 9.20 9.85
CA ARG A 157 -18.66 9.67 8.48
C ARG A 157 -18.23 8.52 7.60
N LYS A 158 -18.19 8.77 6.30
CA LYS A 158 -17.68 7.87 5.24
C LYS A 158 -16.33 8.38 4.76
N TYR A 159 -15.44 7.49 4.30
CA TYR A 159 -14.09 7.90 3.93
C TYR A 159 -13.62 7.27 2.62
N ILE A 160 -12.88 8.05 1.84
CA ILE A 160 -12.06 7.58 0.73
C ILE A 160 -10.60 7.82 1.10
N PHE A 161 -9.90 6.76 1.41
CA PHE A 161 -8.46 6.76 1.62
C PHE A 161 -7.75 6.70 0.28
N GLY A 162 -7.05 7.76 -0.08
CA GLY A 162 -6.22 7.80 -1.27
C GLY A 162 -4.78 7.46 -0.94
N TYR A 163 -4.33 6.29 -1.36
CA TYR A 163 -2.99 5.76 -1.05
C TYR A 163 -1.98 6.14 -2.12
N HIS A 164 -0.84 6.65 -1.71
CA HIS A 164 0.30 7.07 -2.53
C HIS A 164 1.63 6.67 -1.88
N PRO A 165 2.66 6.31 -2.69
CA PRO A 165 2.61 5.95 -4.10
C PRO A 165 2.05 4.54 -4.33
N HIS A 166 1.85 4.17 -5.62
CA HIS A 166 1.45 2.81 -5.99
C HIS A 166 2.58 1.80 -5.74
N GLY A 167 3.84 2.21 -5.93
CA GLY A 167 4.94 1.27 -5.97
C GLY A 167 4.76 0.22 -7.08
N ILE A 168 5.39 -0.94 -6.95
CA ILE A 168 5.22 -2.05 -7.91
C ILE A 168 3.95 -2.88 -7.58
N ILE A 169 3.73 -3.24 -6.31
CA ILE A 169 2.66 -4.16 -5.87
C ILE A 169 1.79 -3.55 -4.74
N SER A 170 2.14 -2.40 -4.19
CA SER A 170 1.44 -1.75 -3.06
C SER A 170 1.44 -2.61 -1.79
N HIS A 171 2.61 -3.11 -1.38
CA HIS A 171 2.76 -3.96 -0.20
C HIS A 171 2.27 -3.30 1.09
N GLY A 172 2.54 -2.00 1.25
CA GLY A 172 2.08 -1.24 2.40
C GLY A 172 0.57 -1.09 2.44
N ALA A 173 -0.08 -0.88 1.29
CA ALA A 173 -1.54 -0.81 1.22
C ALA A 173 -2.18 -2.14 1.67
N PHE A 174 -1.64 -3.28 1.23
CA PHE A 174 -2.12 -4.59 1.67
C PHE A 174 -1.91 -4.79 3.18
N ALA A 175 -0.71 -4.52 3.69
CA ALA A 175 -0.41 -4.66 5.13
C ALA A 175 -1.33 -3.83 6.01
N ALA A 176 -1.57 -2.55 5.65
CA ALA A 176 -2.32 -1.60 6.45
C ALA A 176 -3.84 -1.77 6.35
N PHE A 177 -4.36 -2.08 5.14
CA PHE A 177 -5.79 -1.95 4.85
C PHE A 177 -6.48 -3.27 4.52
N ALA A 178 -5.76 -4.30 4.02
CA ALA A 178 -6.31 -5.64 3.82
C ALA A 178 -6.12 -6.54 5.02
N THR A 179 -5.22 -6.22 5.95
CA THR A 179 -4.94 -7.03 7.15
C THR A 179 -5.09 -6.21 8.43
N GLU A 180 -5.09 -6.89 9.59
CA GLU A 180 -5.00 -6.24 10.90
C GLU A 180 -3.57 -6.24 11.48
N ALA A 181 -2.56 -6.49 10.66
CA ALA A 181 -1.17 -6.58 11.10
C ALA A 181 -0.65 -5.29 11.72
N LEU A 182 -1.08 -4.15 11.18
CA LEU A 182 -0.70 -2.80 11.64
C LEU A 182 -1.74 -2.17 12.56
N GLY A 183 -2.79 -2.91 12.95
CA GLY A 183 -3.78 -2.48 13.91
C GLY A 183 -4.72 -1.38 13.41
N PHE A 184 -5.16 -1.46 12.14
CA PHE A 184 -6.08 -0.48 11.55
C PHE A 184 -7.33 -0.26 12.43
N SER A 185 -8.00 -1.33 12.86
CA SER A 185 -9.22 -1.24 13.67
C SER A 185 -9.00 -0.62 15.05
N LYS A 186 -7.76 -0.66 15.59
CA LYS A 186 -7.40 0.02 16.85
C LYS A 186 -7.16 1.51 16.63
N LEU A 187 -6.55 1.88 15.51
CA LEU A 187 -6.28 3.28 15.17
C LEU A 187 -7.55 4.01 14.72
N PHE A 188 -8.47 3.31 14.06
CA PHE A 188 -9.71 3.86 13.51
C PHE A 188 -10.92 3.05 14.00
N PRO A 189 -11.28 3.15 15.30
CA PRO A 189 -12.38 2.37 15.87
C PRO A 189 -13.71 2.73 15.20
N GLY A 190 -14.51 1.70 14.90
CA GLY A 190 -15.82 1.85 14.25
C GLY A 190 -15.77 2.07 12.74
N ILE A 191 -14.58 2.12 12.13
CA ILE A 191 -14.43 2.26 10.67
C ILE A 191 -14.11 0.90 10.05
N THR A 192 -14.96 0.49 9.11
CA THR A 192 -14.73 -0.70 8.28
C THR A 192 -14.15 -0.28 6.95
N ASN A 193 -12.86 -0.51 6.76
CA ASN A 193 -12.18 -0.21 5.51
C ASN A 193 -12.15 -1.41 4.55
N THR A 194 -12.24 -1.11 3.25
CA THR A 194 -12.15 -2.04 2.13
C THR A 194 -11.04 -1.59 1.19
N LEU A 195 -9.98 -2.39 1.05
CA LEU A 195 -8.95 -2.14 0.04
C LEU A 195 -9.51 -2.50 -1.35
N LEU A 196 -9.28 -1.64 -2.33
CA LEU A 196 -9.77 -1.85 -3.68
C LEU A 196 -8.68 -2.35 -4.62
N THR A 197 -9.05 -3.22 -5.54
CA THR A 197 -8.16 -3.74 -6.60
C THR A 197 -8.88 -3.78 -7.94
N LEU A 198 -8.15 -4.12 -9.01
CA LEU A 198 -8.69 -4.23 -10.37
C LEU A 198 -9.84 -5.24 -10.43
N ASP A 199 -10.88 -4.91 -11.20
CA ASP A 199 -12.02 -5.80 -11.43
C ASP A 199 -11.61 -7.15 -12.04
N SER A 200 -10.63 -7.14 -12.94
CA SER A 200 -10.07 -8.35 -13.55
C SER A 200 -9.56 -9.39 -12.54
N ASN A 201 -9.10 -8.96 -11.36
CA ASN A 201 -8.64 -9.87 -10.31
C ASN A 201 -9.76 -10.77 -9.77
N PHE A 202 -11.01 -10.32 -9.84
CA PHE A 202 -12.18 -11.09 -9.41
C PHE A 202 -12.67 -12.09 -10.47
N ARG A 203 -12.04 -12.13 -11.64
CA ARG A 203 -12.27 -13.15 -12.68
C ARG A 203 -11.34 -14.36 -12.54
N ILE A 204 -10.33 -14.27 -11.66
CA ILE A 204 -9.37 -15.36 -11.41
C ILE A 204 -10.01 -16.33 -10.40
N PRO A 205 -10.30 -17.60 -10.82
CA PRO A 205 -10.89 -18.58 -9.92
C PRO A 205 -10.04 -18.82 -8.66
N PHE A 206 -10.67 -19.07 -7.52
CA PHE A 206 -10.10 -19.25 -6.20
C PHE A 206 -9.37 -18.02 -5.64
N TYR A 207 -8.61 -17.27 -6.45
CA TYR A 207 -8.02 -16.00 -6.01
C TYR A 207 -9.09 -14.99 -5.61
N ARG A 208 -10.22 -14.94 -6.34
CA ARG A 208 -11.34 -14.05 -6.00
C ARG A 208 -11.93 -14.33 -4.62
N GLU A 209 -12.07 -15.59 -4.23
CA GLU A 209 -12.58 -15.99 -2.91
C GLU A 209 -11.62 -15.57 -1.80
N TYR A 210 -10.32 -15.75 -2.04
CA TYR A 210 -9.28 -15.24 -1.15
C TYR A 210 -9.34 -13.72 -1.01
N ALA A 211 -9.43 -12.99 -2.13
CA ALA A 211 -9.51 -11.51 -2.11
C ALA A 211 -10.75 -11.02 -1.36
N LEU A 212 -11.92 -11.64 -1.61
CA LEU A 212 -13.16 -11.33 -0.89
C LEU A 212 -13.06 -11.65 0.61
N ALA A 213 -12.44 -12.77 0.97
CA ALA A 213 -12.22 -13.15 2.36
C ALA A 213 -11.26 -12.18 3.08
N MET A 214 -10.28 -11.62 2.37
CA MET A 214 -9.43 -10.54 2.87
C MET A 214 -10.17 -9.18 2.94
N GLY A 215 -11.43 -9.12 2.52
CA GLY A 215 -12.22 -7.89 2.50
C GLY A 215 -11.79 -6.91 1.41
N ILE A 216 -11.21 -7.41 0.32
CA ILE A 216 -10.84 -6.65 -0.87
C ILE A 216 -12.05 -6.63 -1.82
N ALA A 217 -12.28 -5.52 -2.51
CA ALA A 217 -13.37 -5.36 -3.47
C ALA A 217 -12.89 -4.73 -4.78
N SER A 218 -13.77 -4.71 -5.78
CA SER A 218 -13.49 -4.09 -7.09
C SER A 218 -13.36 -2.57 -6.96
N VAL A 219 -12.43 -1.98 -7.71
CA VAL A 219 -12.27 -0.52 -7.85
C VAL A 219 -13.28 0.08 -8.83
N SER A 220 -14.23 -0.70 -9.35
CA SER A 220 -15.28 -0.20 -10.23
C SER A 220 -16.11 0.87 -9.51
N ARG A 221 -16.62 1.84 -10.28
CA ARG A 221 -17.48 2.91 -9.75
C ARG A 221 -18.66 2.35 -8.95
N GLU A 222 -19.33 1.35 -9.50
CA GLU A 222 -20.46 0.68 -8.86
C GLU A 222 -20.09 0.09 -7.49
N SER A 223 -18.98 -0.64 -7.42
CA SER A 223 -18.47 -1.21 -6.17
C SER A 223 -18.21 -0.14 -5.12
N CYS A 224 -17.52 0.92 -5.50
CA CYS A 224 -17.19 2.03 -4.60
C CYS A 224 -18.46 2.73 -4.08
N GLU A 225 -19.40 3.05 -4.96
CA GLU A 225 -20.68 3.67 -4.58
C GLU A 225 -21.47 2.73 -3.65
N ASN A 226 -21.56 1.44 -3.97
CA ASN A 226 -22.26 0.45 -3.15
C ASN A 226 -21.66 0.31 -1.75
N ILE A 227 -20.33 0.26 -1.63
CA ILE A 227 -19.65 0.17 -0.32
C ILE A 227 -19.91 1.41 0.53
N LEU A 228 -19.89 2.60 -0.08
CA LEU A 228 -20.02 3.88 0.61
C LEU A 228 -21.47 4.31 0.85
N THR A 229 -22.45 3.66 0.22
CA THR A 229 -23.88 4.03 0.34
C THR A 229 -24.76 2.93 0.92
N LYS A 230 -24.21 1.71 1.11
CA LYS A 230 -24.98 0.56 1.64
C LYS A 230 -24.30 0.01 2.89
N GLY A 231 -25.09 -0.47 3.84
CA GLY A 231 -24.58 -1.03 5.10
C GLY A 231 -24.02 0.05 6.02
N GLY A 232 -22.99 -0.30 6.84
CA GLY A 232 -22.52 0.59 7.89
C GLY A 232 -23.45 0.63 9.10
N THR A 233 -23.23 1.59 10.01
CA THR A 233 -24.00 1.69 11.27
C THR A 233 -25.42 2.17 11.09
N ASN A 234 -25.70 2.93 10.02
CA ASN A 234 -27.02 3.49 9.70
C ASN A 234 -27.69 2.86 8.47
N GLY A 235 -27.09 1.82 7.87
CA GLY A 235 -27.56 1.23 6.62
C GLY A 235 -27.17 2.01 5.34
N GLU A 236 -26.69 3.25 5.46
CA GLU A 236 -26.38 4.17 4.36
C GLU A 236 -24.86 4.42 4.18
N GLY A 237 -24.04 3.56 4.75
CA GLY A 237 -22.58 3.60 4.61
C GLY A 237 -21.82 4.35 5.71
N MET A 238 -22.44 4.78 6.79
CA MET A 238 -21.70 5.40 7.91
C MET A 238 -20.73 4.42 8.56
N GLY A 239 -19.50 4.90 8.84
CA GLY A 239 -18.41 4.05 9.30
C GLY A 239 -17.77 3.19 8.19
N ARG A 240 -18.18 3.34 6.91
CA ARG A 240 -17.55 2.67 5.78
C ARG A 240 -16.42 3.50 5.21
N ALA A 241 -15.38 2.81 4.78
CA ALA A 241 -14.26 3.43 4.07
C ALA A 241 -13.79 2.54 2.92
N VAL A 242 -13.28 3.16 1.87
CA VAL A 242 -12.58 2.48 0.77
C VAL A 242 -11.17 3.03 0.67
N THR A 243 -10.20 2.14 0.41
CA THR A 243 -8.81 2.53 0.10
C THR A 243 -8.56 2.33 -1.38
N ILE A 244 -8.22 3.40 -2.07
CA ILE A 244 -7.90 3.43 -3.51
C ILE A 244 -6.42 3.77 -3.66
N VAL A 245 -5.66 2.95 -4.39
CA VAL A 245 -4.31 3.28 -4.84
C VAL A 245 -4.43 4.12 -6.11
N ILE A 246 -4.38 5.46 -5.95
CA ILE A 246 -4.88 6.41 -6.97
C ILE A 246 -4.03 6.42 -8.24
N GLY A 247 -2.71 6.34 -8.13
CA GLY A 247 -1.79 6.36 -9.27
C GLY A 247 -2.03 5.24 -10.27
N GLY A 248 -2.40 4.06 -9.74
CA GLY A 248 -2.71 2.87 -10.53
C GLY A 248 -1.52 2.37 -11.36
N ALA A 249 -1.82 1.53 -12.36
CA ALA A 249 -0.82 0.87 -13.19
C ALA A 249 0.14 1.81 -13.95
N ARG A 250 -0.17 3.11 -14.11
CA ARG A 250 0.75 4.06 -14.74
C ARG A 250 1.86 4.46 -13.77
N GLU A 251 1.51 4.69 -12.52
CA GLU A 251 2.48 5.08 -11.50
C GLU A 251 3.46 3.95 -11.18
N SER A 252 3.03 2.69 -11.27
CA SER A 252 3.93 1.55 -11.09
C SER A 252 5.05 1.46 -12.13
N LEU A 253 4.93 2.13 -13.28
CA LEU A 253 6.00 2.24 -14.29
C LEU A 253 7.04 3.31 -13.94
N ASP A 254 6.70 4.24 -13.04
CA ASP A 254 7.54 5.34 -12.59
C ASP A 254 8.02 5.16 -11.13
N ALA A 255 7.87 3.95 -10.57
CA ALA A 255 8.22 3.62 -9.19
C ALA A 255 9.73 3.43 -9.01
N LEU A 256 10.49 4.52 -9.04
CA LEU A 256 11.95 4.51 -8.86
C LEU A 256 12.31 4.69 -7.37
N PRO A 257 13.34 3.96 -6.87
CA PRO A 257 13.81 4.12 -5.52
C PRO A 257 14.21 5.56 -5.16
N ASN A 258 13.98 5.95 -3.92
CA ASN A 258 14.28 7.27 -3.38
C ASN A 258 13.61 8.45 -4.13
N THR A 259 12.57 8.18 -4.91
CA THR A 259 11.79 9.21 -5.61
C THR A 259 10.31 9.08 -5.28
N LEU A 260 9.58 10.19 -5.37
CA LEU A 260 8.14 10.22 -5.15
C LEU A 260 7.45 11.03 -6.26
N ARG A 261 7.18 10.35 -7.38
CA ARG A 261 6.46 10.90 -8.52
C ARG A 261 5.05 10.35 -8.53
N LEU A 262 4.04 11.20 -8.29
CA LEU A 262 2.65 10.81 -8.14
C LEU A 262 1.82 11.17 -9.37
N VAL A 263 1.17 10.17 -9.97
CA VAL A 263 0.26 10.36 -11.11
C VAL A 263 -1.10 10.80 -10.59
N LEU A 264 -1.27 12.10 -10.36
CA LEU A 264 -2.45 12.63 -9.68
C LEU A 264 -3.15 13.77 -10.44
N LYS A 265 -2.42 14.56 -11.25
CA LYS A 265 -2.91 15.81 -11.87
C LYS A 265 -4.25 15.66 -12.61
N ARG A 266 -4.44 14.55 -13.32
CA ARG A 266 -5.67 14.23 -14.06
C ARG A 266 -6.59 13.23 -13.35
N ARG A 267 -6.22 12.77 -12.16
CA ARG A 267 -6.98 11.75 -11.40
C ARG A 267 -8.05 12.41 -10.54
N LYS A 268 -9.18 12.79 -11.14
CA LYS A 268 -10.30 13.44 -10.44
C LYS A 268 -11.47 12.48 -10.16
N GLY A 269 -11.40 11.21 -10.57
CA GLY A 269 -12.50 10.24 -10.44
C GLY A 269 -12.88 9.94 -8.99
N PHE A 270 -11.89 9.81 -8.08
CA PHE A 270 -12.12 9.56 -6.66
C PHE A 270 -12.76 10.77 -5.95
N ILE A 271 -12.48 12.00 -6.42
CA ILE A 271 -13.12 13.23 -5.92
C ILE A 271 -14.60 13.28 -6.33
N LYS A 272 -14.88 12.96 -7.61
CA LYS A 272 -16.27 12.84 -8.09
C LYS A 272 -17.04 11.79 -7.28
N LEU A 273 -16.41 10.68 -6.95
CA LEU A 273 -16.97 9.64 -6.08
C LEU A 273 -17.25 10.20 -4.66
N ALA A 274 -16.31 10.94 -4.08
CA ALA A 274 -16.46 11.56 -2.77
C ALA A 274 -17.68 12.50 -2.72
N ILE A 275 -17.82 13.39 -3.70
CA ILE A 275 -18.94 14.33 -3.81
C ILE A 275 -20.27 13.59 -3.93
N ARG A 276 -20.35 12.54 -4.76
CA ARG A 276 -21.57 11.74 -4.96
C ARG A 276 -22.01 10.97 -3.72
N THR A 277 -21.06 10.48 -2.95
CA THR A 277 -21.34 9.61 -1.79
C THR A 277 -21.33 10.35 -0.46
N GLY A 278 -20.87 11.61 -0.43
CA GLY A 278 -20.67 12.38 0.79
C GLY A 278 -19.54 11.83 1.66
N ALA A 279 -18.57 11.14 1.06
CA ALA A 279 -17.41 10.60 1.76
C ALA A 279 -16.29 11.64 1.86
N ASP A 280 -15.67 11.78 3.02
CA ASP A 280 -14.52 12.63 3.22
C ASP A 280 -13.26 12.01 2.56
N LEU A 281 -12.41 12.87 2.00
CA LEU A 281 -11.16 12.46 1.38
C LEU A 281 -10.04 12.43 2.42
N VAL A 282 -9.27 11.34 2.46
CA VAL A 282 -8.15 11.19 3.39
C VAL A 282 -6.91 10.79 2.59
N PRO A 283 -5.98 11.72 2.35
CA PRO A 283 -4.71 11.42 1.70
C PRO A 283 -3.84 10.53 2.57
N ILE A 284 -3.17 9.57 1.96
CA ILE A 284 -2.22 8.66 2.63
C ILE A 284 -0.91 8.68 1.86
N LEU A 285 0.19 8.87 2.59
CA LEU A 285 1.53 8.83 2.04
C LEU A 285 2.33 7.68 2.66
N ALA A 286 2.82 6.78 1.81
CA ALA A 286 3.60 5.62 2.19
C ALA A 286 5.08 5.80 1.83
N PHE A 287 5.89 6.10 2.81
CA PHE A 287 7.33 6.22 2.67
C PHE A 287 7.97 4.84 2.59
N GLY A 288 8.86 4.65 1.61
CA GLY A 288 9.59 3.40 1.38
C GLY A 288 8.91 2.44 0.40
N GLU A 289 7.70 2.72 -0.10
CA GLU A 289 6.99 1.82 -1.03
C GLU A 289 7.75 1.65 -2.36
N ASN A 290 8.30 2.75 -2.92
CA ASN A 290 9.10 2.72 -4.15
C ASN A 290 10.49 2.10 -3.94
N ASP A 291 10.96 1.99 -2.69
CA ASP A 291 12.30 1.48 -2.38
C ASP A 291 12.35 -0.05 -2.28
N LEU A 292 11.20 -0.72 -2.43
CA LEU A 292 11.09 -2.17 -2.31
C LEU A 292 11.64 -2.92 -3.53
N TYR A 293 11.75 -2.25 -4.67
CA TYR A 293 12.20 -2.80 -5.94
C TYR A 293 13.06 -1.81 -6.70
N GLU A 294 13.98 -2.31 -7.50
CA GLU A 294 14.68 -1.54 -8.53
C GLU A 294 13.97 -1.72 -9.86
N GLN A 295 13.73 -0.64 -10.56
CA GLN A 295 13.02 -0.64 -11.84
C GLN A 295 13.93 -0.17 -12.96
N VAL A 296 13.88 -0.88 -14.09
CA VAL A 296 14.50 -0.42 -15.34
C VAL A 296 13.57 0.63 -15.96
N ARG A 297 14.11 1.81 -16.24
CA ARG A 297 13.35 2.87 -16.91
C ARG A 297 12.93 2.41 -18.30
N SER A 298 11.63 2.27 -18.51
CA SER A 298 11.11 1.83 -19.81
C SER A 298 11.30 2.88 -20.91
N GLU A 299 11.48 4.15 -20.52
CA GLU A 299 11.75 5.26 -21.44
C GLU A 299 13.09 5.09 -22.18
N ASP A 300 14.06 4.45 -21.52
CA ASP A 300 15.38 4.15 -22.12
C ASP A 300 15.30 2.98 -23.14
N HIS A 301 14.17 2.27 -23.20
CA HIS A 301 13.97 1.10 -24.05
C HIS A 301 12.64 1.17 -24.83
N PRO A 302 12.57 1.85 -25.96
CA PRO A 302 11.33 2.16 -26.68
C PRO A 302 10.51 0.92 -27.11
N ILE A 303 11.16 -0.22 -27.37
CA ILE A 303 10.47 -1.48 -27.71
C ILE A 303 9.75 -2.04 -26.49
N ILE A 304 10.41 -2.03 -25.34
CA ILE A 304 9.85 -2.50 -24.07
C ILE A 304 8.66 -1.62 -23.68
N HIS A 305 8.81 -0.31 -23.80
CA HIS A 305 7.73 0.65 -23.53
C HIS A 305 6.50 0.40 -24.41
N LYS A 306 6.69 0.19 -25.72
CA LYS A 306 5.58 -0.16 -26.63
C LYS A 306 4.88 -1.45 -26.24
N PHE A 307 5.63 -2.49 -25.85
CA PHE A 307 5.08 -3.75 -25.39
C PHE A 307 4.27 -3.58 -24.08
N GLN A 308 4.81 -2.86 -23.11
CA GLN A 308 4.10 -2.55 -21.86
C GLN A 308 2.81 -1.77 -22.11
N MET A 309 2.82 -0.81 -23.03
CA MET A 309 1.61 -0.06 -23.40
C MET A 309 0.57 -0.91 -24.12
N LEU A 310 1.01 -1.87 -24.95
CA LEU A 310 0.12 -2.85 -25.58
C LEU A 310 -0.55 -3.75 -24.52
N VAL A 311 0.23 -4.32 -23.60
CA VAL A 311 -0.28 -5.15 -22.51
C VAL A 311 -1.28 -4.35 -21.66
N LYS A 312 -0.96 -3.10 -21.32
CA LYS A 312 -1.87 -2.21 -20.60
C LYS A 312 -3.19 -2.01 -21.31
N ARG A 313 -3.16 -1.82 -22.63
CA ARG A 313 -4.37 -1.62 -23.45
C ARG A 313 -5.25 -2.87 -23.49
N VAL A 314 -4.65 -4.06 -23.59
CA VAL A 314 -5.36 -5.34 -23.75
C VAL A 314 -5.84 -5.88 -22.39
N MET A 315 -4.99 -5.85 -21.38
CA MET A 315 -5.21 -6.53 -20.10
C MET A 315 -5.59 -5.59 -18.95
N GLY A 316 -5.49 -4.28 -19.14
CA GLY A 316 -5.81 -3.27 -18.11
C GLY A 316 -4.77 -3.10 -17.01
N PHE A 317 -3.68 -3.90 -17.01
CA PHE A 317 -2.56 -3.77 -16.09
C PHE A 317 -1.23 -3.58 -16.86
N THR A 318 -0.19 -3.12 -16.16
CA THR A 318 1.15 -2.99 -16.71
C THR A 318 2.06 -4.07 -16.16
N ILE A 319 3.09 -4.45 -16.94
CA ILE A 319 4.17 -5.32 -16.48
C ILE A 319 5.42 -4.43 -16.34
N PRO A 320 5.69 -3.87 -15.16
CA PRO A 320 6.92 -3.16 -14.92
C PRO A 320 8.10 -4.15 -14.99
N LEU A 321 9.20 -3.71 -15.60
CA LEU A 321 10.45 -4.46 -15.54
C LEU A 321 11.17 -4.08 -14.26
N PHE A 322 11.10 -4.94 -13.28
CA PHE A 322 11.72 -4.73 -11.98
C PHE A 322 12.56 -5.93 -11.59
N HIS A 323 13.53 -5.68 -10.75
CA HIS A 323 14.25 -6.69 -10.02
C HIS A 323 14.42 -6.26 -8.55
N ALA A 324 14.73 -7.20 -7.72
CA ALA A 324 15.08 -6.97 -6.34
C ALA A 324 15.91 -8.14 -5.82
N ARG A 325 15.67 -8.64 -4.62
CA ARG A 325 16.42 -9.76 -4.05
C ARG A 325 15.82 -11.12 -4.46
N GLY A 326 16.65 -12.15 -4.42
CA GLY A 326 16.21 -13.54 -4.45
C GLY A 326 15.83 -14.08 -3.06
N ILE A 327 15.41 -15.35 -3.03
CA ILE A 327 15.10 -16.06 -1.78
C ILE A 327 16.40 -16.32 -0.99
N PHE A 328 17.44 -16.78 -1.70
CA PHE A 328 18.74 -17.19 -1.11
C PHE A 328 19.87 -16.21 -1.41
N ASN A 329 19.61 -15.09 -2.10
CA ASN A 329 20.57 -14.05 -2.40
C ASN A 329 19.97 -12.66 -2.17
N TYR A 330 20.82 -11.61 -2.16
CA TYR A 330 20.38 -10.25 -1.87
C TYR A 330 20.31 -9.34 -3.09
N ASP A 331 20.69 -9.81 -4.27
CA ASP A 331 20.95 -8.94 -5.42
C ASP A 331 20.11 -9.26 -6.65
N VAL A 332 19.66 -10.52 -6.80
CA VAL A 332 18.95 -10.93 -8.02
C VAL A 332 17.70 -11.73 -7.68
N GLY A 333 16.53 -11.24 -8.12
CA GLY A 333 15.26 -11.91 -7.95
C GLY A 333 14.05 -10.98 -8.02
N LEU A 334 12.91 -11.53 -7.65
CA LEU A 334 11.60 -10.84 -7.69
C LEU A 334 11.03 -10.63 -6.28
N MET A 335 11.77 -10.98 -5.24
CA MET A 335 11.36 -10.72 -3.85
C MET A 335 11.67 -9.28 -3.49
N PRO A 336 10.74 -8.54 -2.85
CA PRO A 336 10.99 -7.16 -2.44
C PRO A 336 12.19 -7.05 -1.50
N TYR A 337 12.88 -5.91 -1.52
CA TYR A 337 13.89 -5.60 -0.52
C TYR A 337 13.26 -5.42 0.87
N ARG A 338 14.04 -5.72 1.91
CA ARG A 338 13.61 -5.48 3.30
C ARG A 338 13.87 -4.01 3.66
N ARG A 339 12.98 -3.13 3.23
CA ARG A 339 13.03 -1.69 3.53
C ARG A 339 11.87 -1.32 4.46
N PRO A 340 12.05 -0.36 5.38
CA PRO A 340 10.96 0.09 6.25
C PRO A 340 9.86 0.77 5.45
N LEU A 341 8.60 0.45 5.80
CA LEU A 341 7.41 1.09 5.26
C LEU A 341 6.75 1.92 6.36
N ASN A 342 6.64 3.23 6.15
CA ASN A 342 5.93 4.12 7.06
C ASN A 342 4.72 4.73 6.34
N ILE A 343 3.53 4.26 6.69
CA ILE A 343 2.27 4.65 6.07
C ILE A 343 1.62 5.70 6.95
N VAL A 344 1.53 6.94 6.47
CA VAL A 344 1.00 8.07 7.21
C VAL A 344 -0.37 8.44 6.65
N VAL A 345 -1.40 8.31 7.49
CA VAL A 345 -2.78 8.73 7.18
C VAL A 345 -2.91 10.22 7.52
N GLY A 346 -3.22 11.05 6.53
CA GLY A 346 -3.36 12.49 6.63
C GLY A 346 -4.67 12.93 7.30
N ARG A 347 -4.91 14.23 7.26
CA ARG A 347 -6.13 14.85 7.78
C ARG A 347 -7.30 14.62 6.82
N PRO A 348 -8.51 14.44 7.35
CA PRO A 348 -9.69 14.32 6.51
C PRO A 348 -10.08 15.67 5.89
N ILE A 349 -10.29 15.68 4.59
CA ILE A 349 -10.84 16.81 3.84
C ILE A 349 -12.35 16.59 3.77
N ARG A 350 -13.11 17.50 4.39
CA ARG A 350 -14.56 17.43 4.43
C ARG A 350 -15.16 17.66 3.08
N VAL A 351 -16.09 16.78 2.69
CA VAL A 351 -16.78 16.85 1.42
C VAL A 351 -18.28 17.03 1.65
N THR A 352 -18.86 18.03 1.00
CA THR A 352 -20.31 18.23 0.96
C THR A 352 -20.87 17.40 -0.17
N GLN A 353 -21.81 16.52 0.16
CA GLN A 353 -22.51 15.71 -0.84
C GLN A 353 -23.38 16.59 -1.73
N GLN A 354 -23.29 16.40 -3.05
CA GLN A 354 -24.21 17.04 -3.98
C GLN A 354 -25.36 16.08 -4.31
N THR A 355 -26.58 16.59 -4.22
CA THR A 355 -27.82 15.80 -4.40
C THR A 355 -28.00 15.39 -5.87
N ASP A 356 -27.63 16.27 -6.80
CA ASP A 356 -27.61 15.97 -8.23
C ASP A 356 -26.34 15.18 -8.57
N ARG A 357 -26.46 13.85 -8.57
CA ARG A 357 -25.34 12.93 -8.81
C ARG A 357 -24.82 12.97 -10.26
N GLU A 358 -25.57 13.51 -11.18
CA GLU A 358 -25.19 13.57 -12.61
C GLU A 358 -24.41 14.85 -12.91
N LYS A 359 -24.68 15.94 -12.22
CA LYS A 359 -24.12 17.26 -12.49
C LYS A 359 -23.26 17.75 -11.33
N VAL A 360 -22.08 17.13 -11.19
CA VAL A 360 -21.09 17.56 -10.18
C VAL A 360 -20.40 18.83 -10.66
N ASP A 361 -20.34 19.87 -9.81
CA ASP A 361 -19.68 21.13 -10.13
C ASP A 361 -18.16 20.96 -10.32
N ASP A 362 -17.68 21.26 -11.52
CA ASP A 362 -16.25 21.13 -11.86
C ASP A 362 -15.36 22.08 -11.02
N LYS A 363 -15.84 23.25 -10.64
CA LYS A 363 -15.10 24.17 -9.75
C LYS A 363 -14.91 23.56 -8.36
N TYR A 364 -15.93 22.88 -7.85
CA TYR A 364 -15.85 22.21 -6.55
C TYR A 364 -14.91 20.99 -6.62
N ILE A 365 -14.91 20.25 -7.74
CA ILE A 365 -13.93 19.18 -7.97
C ILE A 365 -12.51 19.72 -7.93
N ASP A 366 -12.25 20.85 -8.61
CA ASP A 366 -10.92 21.44 -8.68
C ASP A 366 -10.46 22.00 -7.33
N LEU A 367 -11.37 22.58 -6.57
CA LEU A 367 -11.11 23.02 -5.21
C LEU A 367 -10.69 21.83 -4.31
N LEU A 368 -11.49 20.76 -4.29
CA LEU A 368 -11.19 19.57 -3.49
C LEU A 368 -9.89 18.88 -3.93
N HIS A 369 -9.61 18.87 -5.25
CA HIS A 369 -8.37 18.34 -5.79
C HIS A 369 -7.16 19.14 -5.29
N THR A 370 -7.25 20.47 -5.31
CA THR A 370 -6.20 21.36 -4.80
C THR A 370 -5.95 21.14 -3.31
N MET A 371 -7.02 21.08 -2.50
CA MET A 371 -6.91 20.78 -1.06
C MET A 371 -6.28 19.40 -0.82
N TYR A 372 -6.60 18.41 -1.66
CA TYR A 372 -6.04 17.08 -1.56
C TYR A 372 -4.53 17.06 -1.84
N VAL A 373 -4.08 17.75 -2.87
CA VAL A 373 -2.66 17.91 -3.21
C VAL A 373 -1.92 18.64 -2.09
N GLN A 374 -2.47 19.75 -1.60
CA GLN A 374 -1.87 20.51 -0.50
C GLN A 374 -1.69 19.67 0.77
N GLU A 375 -2.65 18.79 1.11
CA GLU A 375 -2.51 17.90 2.25
C GLU A 375 -1.43 16.83 2.02
N LEU A 376 -1.27 16.31 0.79
CA LEU A 376 -0.15 15.41 0.46
C LEU A 376 1.20 16.11 0.58
N GLU A 377 1.32 17.34 0.07
CA GLU A 377 2.53 18.15 0.19
C GLU A 377 2.84 18.45 1.65
N ARG A 378 1.82 18.76 2.47
CA ARG A 378 1.97 18.96 3.92
C ARG A 378 2.49 17.68 4.61
N LEU A 379 1.95 16.51 4.27
CA LEU A 379 2.42 15.23 4.80
C LEU A 379 3.88 14.97 4.42
N TRP A 380 4.24 15.27 3.17
CA TRP A 380 5.61 15.15 2.70
C TRP A 380 6.55 16.05 3.50
N GLU A 381 6.27 17.35 3.59
CA GLU A 381 7.08 18.31 4.34
C GLU A 381 7.24 17.93 5.80
N GLN A 382 6.18 17.41 6.43
CA GLN A 382 6.22 17.01 7.84
C GLN A 382 7.10 15.78 8.10
N TRP A 383 7.19 14.83 7.16
CA TRP A 383 7.76 13.51 7.43
C TRP A 383 8.98 13.15 6.57
N LYS A 384 9.29 13.91 5.51
CA LYS A 384 10.38 13.62 4.58
C LYS A 384 11.75 13.46 5.25
N ASP A 385 12.07 14.30 6.23
CA ASP A 385 13.37 14.26 6.92
C ASP A 385 13.47 13.11 7.94
N PHE A 386 12.35 12.50 8.29
CA PHE A 386 12.32 11.31 9.15
C PHE A 386 12.34 10.01 8.34
N TYR A 387 11.58 9.92 7.25
CA TYR A 387 11.33 8.67 6.55
C TYR A 387 11.89 8.61 5.12
N ALA A 388 12.31 9.74 4.55
CA ALA A 388 12.90 9.84 3.20
C ALA A 388 14.22 10.63 3.22
N LYS A 389 15.13 10.30 4.14
CA LYS A 389 16.43 10.99 4.31
C LYS A 389 17.29 10.91 3.06
N ASP A 390 17.27 9.75 2.40
CA ASP A 390 18.08 9.44 1.22
C ASP A 390 17.34 9.78 -0.10
N ARG A 391 16.31 10.65 -0.05
CA ARG A 391 15.52 11.04 -1.23
C ARG A 391 16.39 11.69 -2.29
N ALA A 392 16.19 11.30 -3.54
CA ALA A 392 16.86 11.88 -4.69
C ALA A 392 16.19 13.18 -5.18
N SER A 393 14.90 13.36 -4.88
CA SER A 393 14.11 14.54 -5.27
C SER A 393 12.99 14.79 -4.27
N GLU A 394 12.42 15.99 -4.31
CA GLU A 394 11.17 16.30 -3.62
C GLU A 394 9.97 15.60 -4.30
N ILE A 395 8.79 15.68 -3.65
CA ILE A 395 7.55 15.13 -4.22
C ILE A 395 7.21 15.84 -5.54
N GLU A 396 6.86 15.07 -6.56
CA GLU A 396 6.47 15.58 -7.86
C GLU A 396 5.06 15.07 -8.22
N ILE A 397 4.12 15.99 -8.47
CA ILE A 397 2.78 15.67 -8.96
C ILE A 397 2.78 15.71 -10.48
N VAL A 398 2.60 14.56 -11.11
CA VAL A 398 2.63 14.41 -12.57
C VAL A 398 1.24 14.04 -13.14
N ALA A 399 1.13 14.07 -14.49
CA ALA A 399 -0.14 13.95 -15.24
C ALA A 399 -0.78 12.56 -15.18
#